data_730e8b024548bcd55b7db01ff2051f96
#
_entry.id   730e8b024548bcd55b7db01ff2051f96
#
_cell.length_a   1.000
_cell.length_b   1.000
_cell.length_c   1.000
_cell.angle_alpha   90.00
_cell.angle_beta   90.00
_cell.angle_gamma   90.00
#
_symmetry.space_group_name_H-M   'P 1'
#
loop_
_entity.id
_entity.type
_entity.pdbx_description
1 polymer ?
#
loop_
_entity_poly.entity_id
_entity_poly.type
_entity_poly.pdbx_seq_one_letter_code
_entity_poly.pdbx_strand_id
1 'polypeptide(L)'
;MEQVYIETQDLSVGYHGKALLKDIALKVKKGEILVLIGPNGAGKSTILKNIIREMQPISGGIYIKGKNVKDFTSKQYAKTMSVVLTEKIKTEMMTCRDVVAMGRYPYTNYFGKLTKEDEQIVTESLEKVSAMDIAEKDFSQISDGQRQRIMLARAVCQKPEIIVLDEPTSFLDIRHKIELLDILLEMAVKDKVT
;
A
#
# COMPACT_ATOMS: atom_id res chain seq x y z
N MET A 1 -14.89 19.07 -11.55
CA MET A 1 -13.40 19.10 -11.43
C MET A 1 -12.96 17.78 -10.83
N GLU A 2 -11.99 17.10 -11.45
CA GLU A 2 -11.45 15.87 -10.90
C GLU A 2 -10.67 16.17 -9.60
N GLN A 3 -10.98 15.46 -8.54
CA GLN A 3 -10.41 15.70 -7.22
C GLN A 3 -8.96 15.23 -7.15
N VAL A 4 -8.02 16.13 -6.81
CA VAL A 4 -6.63 15.77 -6.50
C VAL A 4 -6.61 15.02 -5.16
N TYR A 5 -6.01 13.82 -5.16
CA TYR A 5 -5.94 12.95 -3.99
C TYR A 5 -4.61 13.06 -3.26
N ILE A 6 -3.50 13.08 -4.01
CA ILE A 6 -2.16 13.30 -3.45
C ILE A 6 -1.57 14.52 -4.15
N GLU A 7 -1.04 15.45 -3.37
CA GLU A 7 -0.29 16.60 -3.87
C GLU A 7 0.96 16.79 -3.02
N THR A 8 2.07 17.15 -3.68
CA THR A 8 3.27 17.62 -2.98
C THR A 8 3.53 19.08 -3.32
N GLN A 9 3.99 19.86 -2.33
CA GLN A 9 4.31 21.28 -2.50
C GLN A 9 5.72 21.52 -1.99
N ASP A 10 6.61 22.00 -2.88
CA ASP A 10 8.03 22.29 -2.62
C ASP A 10 8.76 21.18 -1.88
N LEU A 11 8.36 19.92 -2.14
CA LEU A 11 8.81 18.76 -1.40
C LEU A 11 10.27 18.45 -1.71
N SER A 12 11.09 18.43 -0.68
CA SER A 12 12.47 17.92 -0.75
C SER A 12 12.63 16.74 0.19
N VAL A 13 13.21 15.65 -0.33
CA VAL A 13 13.39 14.40 0.41
C VAL A 13 14.86 14.00 0.45
N GLY A 14 15.28 13.32 1.51
CA GLY A 14 16.67 12.89 1.66
C GLY A 14 16.94 12.34 3.05
N TYR A 15 18.22 12.25 3.40
CA TYR A 15 18.71 11.63 4.64
C TYR A 15 19.59 12.58 5.43
N HIS A 16 19.54 12.50 6.75
CA HIS A 16 20.43 13.26 7.67
C HIS A 16 20.49 14.77 7.36
N GLY A 17 19.35 15.38 7.02
CA GLY A 17 19.26 16.80 6.69
C GLY A 17 19.80 17.17 5.31
N LYS A 18 20.27 16.21 4.51
CA LYS A 18 20.75 16.46 3.13
C LYS A 18 19.67 16.01 2.14
N ALA A 19 19.23 16.95 1.30
CA ALA A 19 18.27 16.66 0.25
C ALA A 19 18.91 15.81 -0.85
N LEU A 20 18.29 14.66 -1.15
CA LEU A 20 18.60 13.81 -2.31
C LEU A 20 17.85 14.31 -3.54
N LEU A 21 16.58 14.66 -3.37
CA LEU A 21 15.72 15.22 -4.40
C LEU A 21 15.08 16.49 -3.86
N LYS A 22 14.92 17.49 -4.73
CA LYS A 22 14.33 18.80 -4.41
C LYS A 22 13.20 19.12 -5.36
N ASP A 23 12.35 20.02 -4.92
CA ASP A 23 11.28 20.64 -5.72
C ASP A 23 10.38 19.60 -6.41
N ILE A 24 10.05 18.52 -5.67
CA ILE A 24 9.17 17.46 -6.15
C ILE A 24 7.73 17.98 -6.16
N ALA A 25 7.15 18.10 -7.34
CA ALA A 25 5.78 18.52 -7.56
C ALA A 25 4.98 17.34 -8.17
N LEU A 26 4.22 16.64 -7.34
CA LEU A 26 3.34 15.54 -7.75
C LEU A 26 1.90 15.95 -7.55
N LYS A 27 1.03 15.57 -8.50
CA LYS A 27 -0.42 15.67 -8.38
C LYS A 27 -1.03 14.39 -8.92
N VAL A 28 -1.72 13.66 -8.07
CA VAL A 28 -2.38 12.39 -8.40
C VAL A 28 -3.87 12.54 -8.13
N LYS A 29 -4.69 12.21 -9.11
CA LYS A 29 -6.14 12.28 -9.02
C LYS A 29 -6.72 11.01 -8.42
N LYS A 30 -7.99 11.06 -8.02
CA LYS A 30 -8.71 9.89 -7.53
C LYS A 30 -8.79 8.81 -8.60
N GLY A 31 -8.41 7.57 -8.26
CA GLY A 31 -8.43 6.43 -9.19
C GLY A 31 -7.36 6.50 -10.27
N GLU A 32 -6.34 7.32 -10.10
CA GLU A 32 -5.19 7.41 -11.00
C GLU A 32 -4.06 6.52 -10.49
N ILE A 33 -3.35 5.88 -11.40
CA ILE A 33 -2.12 5.13 -11.10
C ILE A 33 -0.92 6.00 -11.46
N LEU A 34 -0.13 6.38 -10.46
CA LEU A 34 1.15 7.05 -10.65
C LEU A 34 2.29 6.03 -10.58
N VAL A 35 3.14 6.00 -11.59
CA VAL A 35 4.31 5.12 -11.64
C VAL A 35 5.59 5.96 -11.56
N LEU A 36 6.45 5.67 -10.58
CA LEU A 36 7.77 6.27 -10.46
C LEU A 36 8.80 5.38 -11.18
N ILE A 37 9.40 5.90 -12.25
CA ILE A 37 10.38 5.18 -13.07
C ILE A 37 11.76 5.86 -12.95
N GLY A 38 12.80 5.07 -12.91
CA GLY A 38 14.19 5.56 -12.86
C GLY A 38 15.17 4.49 -12.39
N PRO A 39 16.47 4.73 -12.49
CA PRO A 39 17.51 3.79 -12.05
C PRO A 39 17.46 3.54 -10.53
N ASN A 40 18.14 2.47 -10.09
CA ASN A 40 18.32 2.22 -8.66
C ASN A 40 19.11 3.38 -8.03
N GLY A 41 18.70 3.77 -6.82
CA GLY A 41 19.29 4.93 -6.13
C GLY A 41 18.76 6.31 -6.57
N ALA A 42 17.86 6.40 -7.56
CA ALA A 42 17.28 7.68 -8.01
C ALA A 42 16.34 8.34 -6.97
N GLY A 43 16.11 7.72 -5.81
CA GLY A 43 15.27 8.29 -4.75
C GLY A 43 13.79 7.91 -4.82
N LYS A 44 13.38 6.96 -5.67
CA LYS A 44 11.97 6.50 -5.78
C LYS A 44 11.42 6.04 -4.43
N SER A 45 12.08 5.08 -3.78
CA SER A 45 11.67 4.58 -2.45
C SER A 45 11.78 5.67 -1.37
N THR A 46 12.68 6.66 -1.52
CA THR A 46 12.75 7.79 -0.59
C THR A 46 11.50 8.67 -0.71
N ILE A 47 10.99 8.92 -1.92
CA ILE A 47 9.72 9.62 -2.12
C ILE A 47 8.58 8.83 -1.46
N LEU A 48 8.48 7.51 -1.75
CA LEU A 48 7.45 6.65 -1.20
C LEU A 48 7.50 6.64 0.35
N LYS A 49 8.69 6.51 0.95
CA LYS A 49 8.87 6.54 2.42
C LYS A 49 8.42 7.86 3.06
N ASN A 50 8.55 8.96 2.36
CA ASN A 50 8.00 10.25 2.82
C ASN A 50 6.46 10.28 2.69
N ILE A 51 5.91 9.76 1.59
CA ILE A 51 4.46 9.67 1.38
C ILE A 51 3.82 8.78 2.45
N ILE A 52 4.41 7.64 2.80
CA ILE A 52 3.88 6.73 3.83
C ILE A 52 4.22 7.13 5.26
N ARG A 53 4.87 8.27 5.46
CA ARG A 53 5.29 8.82 6.76
C ARG A 53 6.34 7.99 7.52
N GLU A 54 7.05 7.10 6.83
CA GLU A 54 8.21 6.40 7.40
C GLU A 54 9.40 7.34 7.59
N MET A 55 9.48 8.36 6.72
CA MET A 55 10.49 9.42 6.79
C MET A 55 9.83 10.82 6.81
N GLN A 56 10.52 11.78 7.40
CA GLN A 56 10.11 13.19 7.37
C GLN A 56 10.74 13.91 6.17
N PRO A 57 9.99 14.76 5.45
CA PRO A 57 10.55 15.61 4.42
C PRO A 57 11.62 16.55 4.98
N ILE A 58 12.64 16.86 4.16
CA ILE A 58 13.64 17.90 4.46
C ILE A 58 12.97 19.28 4.42
N SER A 59 12.12 19.53 3.41
CA SER A 59 11.30 20.72 3.29
C SER A 59 10.03 20.44 2.50
N GLY A 60 9.09 21.39 2.52
CA GLY A 60 7.83 21.29 1.82
C GLY A 60 6.80 20.40 2.53
N GLY A 61 5.79 19.99 1.79
CA GLY A 61 4.66 19.26 2.36
C GLY A 61 4.05 18.23 1.41
N ILE A 62 3.39 17.23 2.01
CA ILE A 62 2.60 16.22 1.32
C ILE A 62 1.16 16.36 1.82
N TYR A 63 0.23 16.38 0.89
CA TYR A 63 -1.19 16.61 1.16
C TYR A 63 -2.03 15.48 0.58
N ILE A 64 -2.99 15.00 1.35
CA ILE A 64 -4.02 14.05 0.92
C ILE A 64 -5.37 14.76 0.99
N LYS A 65 -6.06 14.90 -0.13
CA LYS A 65 -7.33 15.65 -0.26
C LYS A 65 -7.24 17.06 0.35
N GLY A 66 -6.12 17.75 0.12
CA GLY A 66 -5.86 19.10 0.62
C GLY A 66 -5.44 19.19 2.10
N LYS A 67 -5.46 18.08 2.85
CA LYS A 67 -5.01 18.03 4.25
C LYS A 67 -3.57 17.57 4.33
N ASN A 68 -2.72 18.30 5.08
CA ASN A 68 -1.32 17.89 5.27
C ASN A 68 -1.26 16.51 5.97
N VAL A 69 -0.38 15.62 5.48
CA VAL A 69 -0.26 14.27 6.06
C VAL A 69 0.12 14.31 7.54
N LYS A 70 0.81 15.35 8.01
CA LYS A 70 1.19 15.52 9.43
C LYS A 70 -0.02 15.70 10.34
N ASP A 71 -1.14 16.18 9.82
CA ASP A 71 -2.36 16.48 10.58
C ASP A 71 -3.30 15.27 10.74
N PHE A 72 -2.95 14.15 10.10
CA PHE A 72 -3.68 12.90 10.28
C PHE A 72 -3.25 12.19 11.56
N THR A 73 -4.20 11.72 12.36
CA THR A 73 -3.89 10.71 13.37
C THR A 73 -3.42 9.42 12.72
N SER A 74 -2.64 8.59 13.43
CA SER A 74 -2.19 7.30 12.89
C SER A 74 -3.35 6.41 12.42
N LYS A 75 -4.45 6.40 13.17
CA LYS A 75 -5.66 5.64 12.81
C LYS A 75 -6.35 6.18 11.55
N GLN A 76 -6.46 7.49 11.40
CA GLN A 76 -7.01 8.10 10.18
C GLN A 76 -6.13 7.79 8.98
N TYR A 77 -4.81 7.92 9.13
CA TYR A 77 -3.85 7.64 8.07
C TYR A 77 -3.92 6.18 7.61
N ALA A 78 -3.90 5.25 8.57
CA ALA A 78 -4.04 3.82 8.30
C ALA A 78 -5.38 3.44 7.65
N LYS A 79 -6.46 4.21 7.83
CA LYS A 79 -7.73 3.99 7.11
C LYS A 79 -7.73 4.58 5.70
N THR A 80 -6.89 5.59 5.45
CA THR A 80 -6.81 6.27 4.15
C THR A 80 -5.85 5.58 3.21
N MET A 81 -4.71 5.07 3.72
CA MET A 81 -3.62 4.55 2.92
C MET A 81 -3.18 3.17 3.40
N SER A 82 -2.99 2.26 2.47
CA SER A 82 -2.30 0.99 2.70
C SER A 82 -0.99 0.93 1.92
N VAL A 83 -0.10 0.03 2.37
CA VAL A 83 1.26 -0.05 1.84
C VAL A 83 1.64 -1.51 1.62
N VAL A 84 2.22 -1.78 0.45
CA VAL A 84 2.88 -3.05 0.14
C VAL A 84 4.35 -2.77 -0.10
N LEU A 85 5.19 -3.16 0.85
CA LEU A 85 6.65 -3.01 0.77
C LEU A 85 7.30 -4.30 0.29
N THR A 86 8.48 -4.17 -0.30
CA THR A 86 9.30 -5.30 -0.76
C THR A 86 9.89 -6.11 0.40
N GLU A 87 9.92 -5.55 1.62
CA GLU A 87 10.48 -6.21 2.79
C GLU A 87 9.69 -7.47 3.17
N LYS A 88 10.42 -8.57 3.39
CA LYS A 88 9.82 -9.85 3.79
C LYS A 88 9.35 -9.75 5.24
N ILE A 89 8.05 -9.79 5.44
CA ILE A 89 7.47 -9.96 6.78
C ILE A 89 7.80 -11.39 7.24
N LYS A 90 8.51 -11.50 8.36
CA LYS A 90 8.72 -12.76 9.05
C LYS A 90 7.55 -12.96 10.00
N THR A 91 6.67 -13.87 9.68
CA THR A 91 5.60 -14.31 10.56
C THR A 91 5.81 -15.78 10.87
N GLU A 92 5.72 -16.15 12.12
CA GLU A 92 5.74 -17.56 12.55
C GLU A 92 4.30 -17.96 12.92
N MET A 93 3.89 -19.16 12.51
CA MET A 93 2.61 -19.78 12.88
C MET A 93 1.35 -18.97 12.45
N MET A 94 1.43 -18.22 11.36
CA MET A 94 0.29 -17.48 10.81
C MET A 94 -0.13 -18.07 9.46
N THR A 95 -1.44 -18.26 9.29
CA THR A 95 -2.00 -18.60 7.99
C THR A 95 -1.99 -17.38 7.05
N CYS A 96 -2.12 -17.60 5.75
CA CYS A 96 -2.30 -16.51 4.78
C CYS A 96 -3.54 -15.68 5.12
N ARG A 97 -4.63 -16.31 5.58
CA ARG A 97 -5.83 -15.64 6.05
C ARG A 97 -5.55 -14.70 7.23
N ASP A 98 -4.76 -15.14 8.21
CA ASP A 98 -4.38 -14.30 9.36
C ASP A 98 -3.61 -13.05 8.92
N VAL A 99 -2.68 -13.22 7.97
CA VAL A 99 -1.92 -12.09 7.40
C VAL A 99 -2.85 -11.10 6.70
N VAL A 100 -3.82 -11.57 5.92
CA VAL A 100 -4.80 -10.69 5.27
C VAL A 100 -5.67 -9.99 6.32
N ALA A 101 -6.10 -10.70 7.37
CA ALA A 101 -6.91 -10.17 8.45
C ALA A 101 -6.24 -9.00 9.21
N MET A 102 -4.89 -8.94 9.24
CA MET A 102 -4.16 -7.79 9.78
C MET A 102 -4.53 -6.48 9.08
N GLY A 103 -4.98 -6.50 7.83
CA GLY A 103 -5.50 -5.34 7.13
C GLY A 103 -6.69 -4.67 7.83
N ARG A 104 -7.39 -5.40 8.72
CA ARG A 104 -8.52 -4.88 9.48
C ARG A 104 -8.15 -4.19 10.78
N TYR A 105 -6.88 -4.23 11.23
CA TYR A 105 -6.46 -3.62 12.50
C TYR A 105 -6.87 -2.15 12.68
N PRO A 106 -6.85 -1.26 11.66
CA PRO A 106 -7.33 0.11 11.84
C PRO A 106 -8.81 0.22 12.23
N TYR A 107 -9.58 -0.84 12.06
CA TYR A 107 -11.03 -0.91 12.31
C TYR A 107 -11.38 -1.66 13.59
N THR A 108 -10.47 -2.48 14.10
CA THR A 108 -10.70 -3.25 15.32
C THR A 108 -10.72 -2.37 16.58
N ASN A 109 -11.30 -2.93 17.65
CA ASN A 109 -11.25 -2.36 18.99
C ASN A 109 -9.89 -2.64 19.67
N TYR A 110 -9.78 -2.26 20.95
CA TYR A 110 -8.56 -2.46 21.76
C TYR A 110 -8.12 -3.93 21.84
N PHE A 111 -9.05 -4.87 21.77
CA PHE A 111 -8.76 -6.31 21.84
C PHE A 111 -8.40 -6.92 20.48
N GLY A 112 -8.37 -6.15 19.40
CA GLY A 112 -8.05 -6.64 18.06
C GLY A 112 -9.08 -7.63 17.48
N LYS A 113 -10.29 -7.75 18.10
CA LYS A 113 -11.30 -8.73 17.67
C LYS A 113 -11.95 -8.29 16.36
N LEU A 114 -11.97 -9.21 15.39
CA LEU A 114 -12.67 -9.06 14.13
C LEU A 114 -14.18 -9.25 14.31
N THR A 115 -14.95 -8.48 13.57
CA THR A 115 -16.39 -8.66 13.42
C THR A 115 -16.69 -9.64 12.29
N LYS A 116 -17.94 -10.12 12.19
CA LYS A 116 -18.37 -10.94 11.03
C LYS A 116 -18.20 -10.20 9.70
N GLU A 117 -18.40 -8.88 9.69
CA GLU A 117 -18.17 -8.05 8.52
C GLU A 117 -16.68 -8.01 8.15
N ASP A 118 -15.78 -7.92 9.14
CA ASP A 118 -14.34 -7.97 8.88
C ASP A 118 -13.91 -9.32 8.29
N GLU A 119 -14.46 -10.43 8.80
CA GLU A 119 -14.19 -11.78 8.27
C GLU A 119 -14.67 -11.94 6.82
N GLN A 120 -15.82 -11.35 6.49
CA GLN A 120 -16.31 -11.32 5.11
C GLN A 120 -15.36 -10.51 4.21
N ILE A 121 -14.91 -9.32 4.65
CA ILE A 121 -13.96 -8.49 3.92
C ILE A 121 -12.64 -9.23 3.68
N VAL A 122 -12.16 -10.01 4.66
CA VAL A 122 -10.97 -10.86 4.51
C VAL A 122 -11.17 -11.86 3.37
N THR A 123 -12.31 -12.54 3.35
CA THR A 123 -12.65 -13.52 2.31
C THR A 123 -12.73 -12.87 0.93
N GLU A 124 -13.47 -11.77 0.78
CA GLU A 124 -13.58 -11.00 -0.46
C GLU A 124 -12.21 -10.52 -0.97
N SER A 125 -11.31 -10.13 -0.04
CA SER A 125 -9.96 -9.69 -0.41
C SER A 125 -9.08 -10.83 -0.92
N LEU A 126 -9.21 -12.03 -0.36
CA LEU A 126 -8.54 -13.24 -0.84
C LEU A 126 -9.05 -13.65 -2.22
N GLU A 127 -10.38 -13.61 -2.42
CA GLU A 127 -11.00 -13.89 -3.72
C GLU A 127 -10.52 -12.92 -4.80
N LYS A 128 -10.47 -11.62 -4.49
CA LYS A 128 -10.06 -10.57 -5.43
C LYS A 128 -8.65 -10.78 -5.99
N VAL A 129 -7.75 -11.38 -5.21
CA VAL A 129 -6.38 -11.69 -5.65
C VAL A 129 -6.20 -13.16 -6.04
N SER A 130 -7.30 -13.93 -6.18
CA SER A 130 -7.28 -15.36 -6.51
C SER A 130 -6.37 -16.17 -5.58
N ALA A 131 -6.49 -15.98 -4.26
CA ALA A 131 -5.66 -16.61 -3.24
C ALA A 131 -6.44 -17.47 -2.22
N MET A 132 -7.69 -17.82 -2.50
CA MET A 132 -8.51 -18.67 -1.62
C MET A 132 -7.94 -20.08 -1.43
N ASP A 133 -7.29 -20.63 -2.47
CA ASP A 133 -6.65 -21.95 -2.46
C ASP A 133 -5.48 -22.09 -1.50
N ILE A 134 -4.92 -20.96 -1.07
CA ILE A 134 -3.79 -20.90 -0.14
C ILE A 134 -4.16 -20.21 1.19
N ALA A 135 -5.40 -19.85 1.40
CA ALA A 135 -5.83 -19.06 2.56
C ALA A 135 -5.42 -19.68 3.91
N GLU A 136 -5.53 -21.01 4.03
CA GLU A 136 -5.23 -21.75 5.26
C GLU A 136 -3.78 -22.28 5.32
N LYS A 137 -2.93 -21.99 4.31
CA LYS A 137 -1.52 -22.36 4.32
C LYS A 137 -0.73 -21.45 5.24
N ASP A 138 0.33 -22.00 5.83
CA ASP A 138 1.31 -21.23 6.57
C ASP A 138 1.98 -20.21 5.63
N PHE A 139 1.92 -18.94 6.00
CA PHE A 139 2.47 -17.83 5.21
C PHE A 139 3.99 -17.95 5.00
N SER A 140 4.70 -18.64 5.90
CA SER A 140 6.15 -18.88 5.77
C SER A 140 6.50 -19.90 4.69
N GLN A 141 5.53 -20.76 4.29
CA GLN A 141 5.74 -21.90 3.41
C GLN A 141 5.25 -21.69 1.96
N ILE A 142 4.75 -20.51 1.63
CA ILE A 142 4.27 -20.18 0.29
C ILE A 142 5.39 -19.58 -0.58
N SER A 143 5.22 -19.67 -1.90
CA SER A 143 6.15 -19.06 -2.87
C SER A 143 6.15 -17.52 -2.80
N ASP A 144 7.21 -16.87 -3.33
CA ASP A 144 7.29 -15.40 -3.35
C ASP A 144 6.14 -14.77 -4.16
N GLY A 145 5.69 -15.39 -5.26
CA GLY A 145 4.53 -14.92 -6.02
C GLY A 145 3.23 -15.04 -5.23
N GLN A 146 3.02 -16.16 -4.52
CA GLN A 146 1.88 -16.34 -3.62
C GLN A 146 1.94 -15.32 -2.47
N ARG A 147 3.12 -15.09 -1.91
CA ARG A 147 3.36 -14.09 -0.86
C ARG A 147 2.95 -12.69 -1.32
N GLN A 148 3.34 -12.31 -2.54
CA GLN A 148 2.96 -11.00 -3.10
C GLN A 148 1.44 -10.85 -3.24
N ARG A 149 0.73 -11.89 -3.68
CA ARG A 149 -0.75 -11.88 -3.73
C ARG A 149 -1.35 -11.71 -2.34
N ILE A 150 -0.87 -12.41 -1.33
CA ILE A 150 -1.34 -12.28 0.06
C ILE A 150 -1.06 -10.88 0.61
N MET A 151 0.10 -10.29 0.33
CA MET A 151 0.40 -8.92 0.74
C MET A 151 -0.51 -7.89 0.06
N LEU A 152 -0.85 -8.11 -1.21
CA LEU A 152 -1.83 -7.29 -1.90
C LEU A 152 -3.24 -7.48 -1.30
N ALA A 153 -3.66 -8.73 -1.02
CA ALA A 153 -4.93 -9.00 -0.34
C ALA A 153 -5.03 -8.28 1.01
N ARG A 154 -3.95 -8.28 1.80
CA ARG A 154 -3.89 -7.52 3.06
C ARG A 154 -4.10 -6.03 2.84
N ALA A 155 -3.47 -5.46 1.81
CA ALA A 155 -3.63 -4.05 1.48
C ALA A 155 -5.07 -3.72 1.02
N VAL A 156 -5.67 -4.58 0.22
CA VAL A 156 -7.09 -4.48 -0.23
C VAL A 156 -8.05 -4.61 0.95
N CYS A 157 -7.79 -5.56 1.85
CA CYS A 157 -8.60 -5.84 3.03
C CYS A 157 -8.72 -4.63 3.96
N GLN A 158 -7.74 -3.76 3.96
CA GLN A 158 -7.77 -2.48 4.68
C GLN A 158 -8.82 -1.52 4.12
N LYS A 159 -9.39 -1.75 2.91
CA LYS A 159 -10.30 -0.84 2.18
C LYS A 159 -9.77 0.59 2.11
N PRO A 160 -8.55 0.80 1.63
CA PRO A 160 -7.92 2.11 1.59
C PRO A 160 -8.44 2.93 0.40
N GLU A 161 -8.23 4.25 0.47
CA GLU A 161 -8.44 5.15 -0.66
C GLU A 161 -7.19 5.26 -1.55
N ILE A 162 -6.02 4.98 -0.96
CA ILE A 162 -4.70 5.06 -1.61
C ILE A 162 -3.93 3.79 -1.29
N ILE A 163 -3.31 3.19 -2.30
CA ILE A 163 -2.35 2.08 -2.12
C ILE A 163 -0.98 2.52 -2.64
N VAL A 164 0.02 2.40 -1.79
CA VAL A 164 1.42 2.63 -2.15
C VAL A 164 2.12 1.28 -2.27
N LEU A 165 2.77 1.07 -3.41
CA LEU A 165 3.48 -0.18 -3.73
C LEU A 165 4.95 0.16 -4.01
N ASP A 166 5.87 -0.46 -3.28
CA ASP A 166 7.31 -0.36 -3.56
C ASP A 166 7.78 -1.64 -4.24
N GLU A 167 8.18 -1.53 -5.52
CA GLU A 167 8.63 -2.63 -6.37
C GLU A 167 7.71 -3.87 -6.37
N PRO A 168 6.39 -3.73 -6.59
CA PRO A 168 5.43 -4.83 -6.40
C PRO A 168 5.60 -5.99 -7.37
N THR A 169 6.38 -5.81 -8.44
CA THR A 169 6.65 -6.83 -9.46
C THR A 169 7.99 -7.52 -9.29
N SER A 170 8.77 -7.16 -8.25
CA SER A 170 10.04 -7.82 -7.95
C SER A 170 9.81 -9.30 -7.62
N PHE A 171 10.68 -10.15 -8.12
CA PHE A 171 10.64 -11.62 -7.93
C PHE A 171 9.41 -12.34 -8.56
N LEU A 172 8.56 -11.65 -9.33
CA LEU A 172 7.46 -12.27 -10.06
C LEU A 172 7.88 -12.66 -11.48
N ASP A 173 7.42 -13.79 -11.95
CA ASP A 173 7.46 -14.13 -13.37
C ASP A 173 6.47 -13.27 -14.18
N ILE A 174 6.55 -13.36 -15.50
CA ILE A 174 5.78 -12.49 -16.40
C ILE A 174 4.25 -12.68 -16.24
N ARG A 175 3.80 -13.89 -15.98
CA ARG A 175 2.37 -14.20 -15.81
C ARG A 175 1.83 -13.53 -14.56
N HIS A 176 2.50 -13.71 -13.43
CA HIS A 176 2.09 -13.10 -12.17
C HIS A 176 2.21 -11.57 -12.18
N LYS A 177 3.15 -11.00 -12.97
CA LYS A 177 3.22 -9.55 -13.19
C LYS A 177 1.97 -9.02 -13.89
N ILE A 178 1.51 -9.71 -14.92
CA ILE A 178 0.31 -9.32 -15.66
C ILE A 178 -0.92 -9.41 -14.74
N GLU A 179 -1.09 -10.55 -14.05
CA GLU A 179 -2.20 -10.75 -13.10
C GLU A 179 -2.24 -9.63 -12.03
N LEU A 180 -1.08 -9.25 -11.48
CA LEU A 180 -0.98 -8.15 -10.51
C LEU A 180 -1.42 -6.81 -11.12
N LEU A 181 -0.95 -6.50 -12.34
CA LEU A 181 -1.30 -5.25 -13.02
C LEU A 181 -2.80 -5.18 -13.34
N ASP A 182 -3.41 -6.28 -13.74
CA ASP A 182 -4.85 -6.36 -13.99
C ASP A 182 -5.66 -6.06 -12.73
N ILE A 183 -5.26 -6.62 -11.58
CA ILE A 183 -5.89 -6.34 -10.29
C ILE A 183 -5.75 -4.85 -9.94
N LEU A 184 -4.56 -4.27 -10.09
CA LEU A 184 -4.32 -2.85 -9.80
C LEU A 184 -5.13 -1.93 -10.71
N LEU A 185 -5.23 -2.25 -12.00
CA LEU A 185 -6.05 -1.52 -12.97
C LEU A 185 -7.53 -1.60 -12.60
N GLU A 186 -8.02 -2.79 -12.24
CA GLU A 186 -9.40 -2.96 -11.80
C GLU A 186 -9.70 -2.10 -10.56
N MET A 187 -8.83 -2.12 -9.58
CA MET A 187 -8.98 -1.31 -8.37
C MET A 187 -9.00 0.19 -8.67
N ALA A 188 -8.12 0.67 -9.54
CA ALA A 188 -8.09 2.08 -9.92
C ALA A 188 -9.35 2.49 -10.68
N VAL A 189 -9.78 1.70 -11.68
CA VAL A 189 -10.89 2.04 -12.57
C VAL A 189 -12.26 1.83 -11.91
N LYS A 190 -12.47 0.65 -11.29
CA LYS A 190 -13.79 0.28 -10.72
C LYS A 190 -13.95 0.79 -9.29
N ASP A 191 -12.96 0.54 -8.43
CA ASP A 191 -13.06 0.88 -7.01
C ASP A 191 -12.62 2.32 -6.71
N LYS A 192 -12.06 3.02 -7.70
CA LYS A 192 -11.52 4.38 -7.56
C LYS A 192 -10.45 4.50 -6.47
N VAL A 193 -9.66 3.45 -6.28
CA VAL A 193 -8.47 3.46 -5.44
C VAL A 193 -7.32 4.11 -6.22
N THR A 194 -6.55 4.97 -5.54
CA THR A 194 -5.42 5.74 -6.11
C THR A 194 -4.12 5.07 -5.80
#